data_dc5ecd29abab7e92162f79ce3a91b4c3
#
_entry.id   dc5ecd29abab7e92162f79ce3a91b4c3
#
_cell.length_a   1.000
_cell.length_b   1.000
_cell.length_c   1.000
_cell.angle_alpha   90.00
_cell.angle_beta   90.00
_cell.angle_gamma   90.00
#
_symmetry.space_group_name_H-M   'P 1'
#
loop_
_entity.id
_entity.type
_entity.pdbx_description
1 polymer ?
#
loop_
_entity_poly.entity_id
_entity_poly.type
_entity_poly.pdbx_seq_one_letter_code
_entity_poly.pdbx_strand_id
1 'polypeptide(L)'
;MSRFLSERLMNVTPYTPGEQPQDQKYIKLNTNESPYPPSPAVLDAVSRAEVEKLRLYSDPACAELLNTAAKHFGLKPSQIMPGNGSDENLFFALRAFCDEEHPLAYADITYGCYGVWCGLMHIPSRIIPLKADFTLDPTDYYGLGATIVLANPNAPTGLALPRSAIEGILKANPDNVVIVDEAYVDFGGESCVPLIDQYENLLVVQTFSKSRQLAGARLGLAMGNEKLIADLNRVKFSLNPYNINRLTLKAGQAALEDTAYFDTTRAAIVETRGWTKQELEARGFSVLDSRSNFLFASTVRKDGGELYKKLKEKGVLVRHFDAPRIGSWLRITIGTPDEMRALLKALDEILEV
;
A
#
# COMPACT_ATOMS: atom_id res chain seq x y z
N MET A 1 -26.13 11.51 -12.48
CA MET A 1 -26.02 10.04 -12.60
C MET A 1 -27.02 9.54 -13.64
N SER A 2 -26.74 8.44 -14.32
CA SER A 2 -27.70 7.81 -15.25
C SER A 2 -28.92 7.27 -14.48
N ARG A 3 -30.12 7.32 -15.10
CA ARG A 3 -31.32 6.70 -14.53
C ARG A 3 -31.26 5.16 -14.43
N PHE A 4 -30.24 4.56 -14.99
CA PHE A 4 -30.02 3.11 -15.01
C PHE A 4 -29.05 2.63 -13.94
N LEU A 5 -28.46 3.56 -13.14
CA LEU A 5 -27.58 3.17 -12.05
C LEU A 5 -28.38 2.42 -10.98
N SER A 6 -27.85 1.27 -10.53
CA SER A 6 -28.45 0.51 -9.44
C SER A 6 -28.56 1.37 -8.18
N GLU A 7 -29.68 1.28 -7.47
CA GLU A 7 -29.92 2.01 -6.22
C GLU A 7 -28.81 1.77 -5.18
N ARG A 8 -28.27 0.55 -5.14
CA ARG A 8 -27.14 0.17 -4.27
C ARG A 8 -25.87 1.01 -4.50
N LEU A 9 -25.68 1.56 -5.69
CA LEU A 9 -24.51 2.36 -6.04
C LEU A 9 -24.72 3.87 -5.93
N MET A 10 -25.93 4.33 -5.70
CA MET A 10 -26.24 5.78 -5.70
C MET A 10 -25.46 6.56 -4.63
N ASN A 11 -25.17 5.95 -3.50
CA ASN A 11 -24.49 6.59 -2.38
C ASN A 11 -22.98 6.23 -2.28
N VAL A 12 -22.45 5.50 -3.27
CA VAL A 12 -21.01 5.16 -3.29
C VAL A 12 -20.21 6.35 -3.79
N THR A 13 -19.32 6.87 -2.96
CA THR A 13 -18.33 7.88 -3.35
C THR A 13 -17.05 7.16 -3.79
N PRO A 14 -16.65 7.28 -5.07
CA PRO A 14 -15.41 6.65 -5.54
C PRO A 14 -14.17 7.20 -4.83
N TYR A 15 -13.12 6.38 -4.75
CA TYR A 15 -11.81 6.82 -4.29
C TYR A 15 -11.25 7.91 -5.21
N THR A 16 -10.69 8.96 -4.62
CA THR A 16 -9.99 10.02 -5.36
C THR A 16 -8.49 9.77 -5.32
N PRO A 17 -7.88 9.31 -6.44
CA PRO A 17 -6.44 9.08 -6.51
C PRO A 17 -5.65 10.40 -6.37
N GLY A 18 -4.34 10.28 -6.13
CA GLY A 18 -3.44 11.41 -6.21
C GLY A 18 -3.47 12.04 -7.60
N GLU A 19 -3.47 13.36 -7.66
CA GLU A 19 -3.50 14.09 -8.93
C GLU A 19 -2.26 13.79 -9.78
N GLN A 20 -2.45 13.83 -11.11
CA GLN A 20 -1.40 13.66 -12.11
C GLN A 20 -1.57 14.73 -13.20
N PRO A 21 -1.34 16.01 -12.88
CA PRO A 21 -1.48 17.09 -13.84
C PRO A 21 -0.45 16.97 -14.97
N GLN A 22 -0.81 17.42 -16.17
CA GLN A 22 0.00 17.32 -17.40
C GLN A 22 0.35 18.70 -17.98
N ASP A 23 0.09 19.77 -17.25
CA ASP A 23 0.27 21.16 -17.67
C ASP A 23 1.73 21.60 -17.62
N GLN A 24 2.56 20.96 -16.80
CA GLN A 24 4.01 21.16 -16.72
C GLN A 24 4.71 19.90 -16.19
N LYS A 25 6.05 19.92 -16.15
CA LYS A 25 6.85 18.86 -15.51
C LYS A 25 6.90 19.10 -14.00
N TYR A 26 6.42 18.15 -13.24
CA TYR A 26 6.44 18.17 -11.77
C TYR A 26 7.49 17.22 -11.19
N ILE A 27 8.03 17.58 -10.04
CA ILE A 27 8.66 16.64 -9.10
C ILE A 27 7.51 15.94 -8.36
N LYS A 28 7.31 14.64 -8.65
CA LYS A 28 6.13 13.89 -8.23
C LYS A 28 6.37 13.15 -6.92
N LEU A 29 6.00 13.77 -5.80
CA LEU A 29 6.15 13.23 -4.44
C LEU A 29 4.78 12.98 -3.76
N ASN A 30 3.75 12.58 -4.52
CA ASN A 30 2.36 12.51 -4.01
C ASN A 30 1.73 11.11 -4.02
N THR A 31 2.26 10.13 -4.76
CA THR A 31 1.61 8.81 -4.95
C THR A 31 2.44 7.63 -4.44
N ASN A 32 3.50 7.89 -3.68
CA ASN A 32 4.36 6.89 -3.05
C ASN A 32 4.96 5.91 -4.08
N GLU A 33 5.28 6.39 -5.28
CA GLU A 33 6.02 5.63 -6.28
C GLU A 33 7.51 5.58 -5.91
N SER A 34 8.24 4.60 -6.43
CA SER A 34 9.69 4.57 -6.30
C SER A 34 10.33 5.64 -7.20
N PRO A 35 11.36 6.35 -6.74
CA PRO A 35 12.13 7.27 -7.57
C PRO A 35 13.11 6.55 -8.52
N TYR A 36 13.28 5.25 -8.35
CA TYR A 36 14.17 4.41 -9.16
C TYR A 36 13.37 3.62 -10.21
N PRO A 37 13.93 3.36 -11.39
CA PRO A 37 13.29 2.51 -12.41
C PRO A 37 13.26 1.04 -11.96
N PRO A 38 12.50 0.17 -12.65
CA PRO A 38 12.65 -1.28 -12.50
C PRO A 38 14.08 -1.74 -12.76
N SER A 39 14.46 -2.89 -12.17
CA SER A 39 15.82 -3.41 -12.32
C SER A 39 16.15 -3.80 -13.78
N PRO A 40 17.43 -3.85 -14.16
CA PRO A 40 17.83 -4.36 -15.48
C PRO A 40 17.27 -5.76 -15.77
N ALA A 41 17.25 -6.64 -14.78
CA ALA A 41 16.67 -7.99 -14.92
C ALA A 41 15.17 -7.95 -15.27
N VAL A 42 14.42 -7.00 -14.73
CA VAL A 42 13.00 -6.78 -15.11
C VAL A 42 12.88 -6.29 -16.54
N LEU A 43 13.73 -5.34 -16.97
CA LEU A 43 13.73 -4.82 -18.34
C LEU A 43 14.03 -5.93 -19.36
N ASP A 44 14.98 -6.83 -19.05
CA ASP A 44 15.33 -7.96 -19.91
C ASP A 44 14.20 -9.02 -19.93
N ALA A 45 13.52 -9.25 -18.81
CA ALA A 45 12.40 -10.19 -18.71
C ALA A 45 11.17 -9.75 -19.54
N VAL A 46 10.93 -8.45 -19.66
CA VAL A 46 9.87 -7.87 -20.51
C VAL A 46 10.39 -7.69 -21.95
N SER A 47 10.89 -8.77 -22.53
CA SER A 47 11.52 -8.77 -23.83
C SER A 47 10.52 -8.70 -24.99
N ARG A 48 11.03 -8.39 -26.20
CA ARG A 48 10.25 -8.43 -27.46
C ARG A 48 9.59 -9.82 -27.64
N ALA A 49 10.29 -10.90 -27.33
CA ALA A 49 9.76 -12.26 -27.45
C ALA A 49 8.55 -12.52 -26.54
N GLU A 50 8.48 -11.89 -25.36
CA GLU A 50 7.31 -11.99 -24.49
C GLU A 50 6.16 -11.09 -25.01
N VAL A 51 6.46 -9.92 -25.57
CA VAL A 51 5.45 -9.04 -26.22
C VAL A 51 4.79 -9.76 -27.39
N GLU A 52 5.54 -10.48 -28.23
CA GLU A 52 5.01 -11.27 -29.35
C GLU A 52 4.03 -12.38 -28.91
N LYS A 53 4.12 -12.83 -27.66
CA LYS A 53 3.20 -13.83 -27.06
C LYS A 53 1.90 -13.23 -26.48
N LEU A 54 1.72 -11.91 -26.49
CA LEU A 54 0.50 -11.27 -25.96
C LEU A 54 -0.80 -11.68 -26.67
N ARG A 55 -0.70 -12.29 -27.85
CA ARG A 55 -1.83 -12.93 -28.55
C ARG A 55 -2.41 -14.15 -27.82
N LEU A 56 -1.74 -14.64 -26.80
CA LEU A 56 -2.14 -15.81 -25.99
C LEU A 56 -2.47 -15.35 -24.56
N TYR A 57 -3.47 -15.98 -23.94
CA TYR A 57 -3.72 -15.78 -22.52
C TYR A 57 -2.48 -16.15 -21.68
N SER A 58 -2.33 -15.48 -20.55
CA SER A 58 -1.34 -15.82 -19.53
C SER A 58 -1.70 -17.15 -18.84
N ASP A 59 -0.75 -17.74 -18.11
CA ASP A 59 -1.01 -18.88 -17.23
C ASP A 59 -1.96 -18.48 -16.09
N PRO A 60 -3.19 -19.03 -16.01
CA PRO A 60 -4.13 -18.68 -14.95
C PRO A 60 -3.67 -19.15 -13.56
N ALA A 61 -2.80 -20.18 -13.50
CA ALA A 61 -2.19 -20.68 -12.27
C ALA A 61 -1.03 -19.82 -11.81
N CYS A 62 -0.46 -18.96 -12.69
CA CYS A 62 0.73 -18.14 -12.42
C CYS A 62 1.92 -18.94 -11.82
N ALA A 63 2.08 -20.19 -12.27
CA ALA A 63 2.93 -21.20 -11.62
C ALA A 63 4.39 -20.76 -11.43
N GLU A 64 5.01 -20.18 -12.45
CA GLU A 64 6.41 -19.72 -12.36
C GLU A 64 6.57 -18.61 -11.31
N LEU A 65 5.67 -17.60 -11.31
CA LEU A 65 5.70 -16.52 -10.33
C LEU A 65 5.47 -17.07 -8.91
N LEU A 66 4.50 -17.97 -8.73
CA LEU A 66 4.19 -18.54 -7.41
C LEU A 66 5.34 -19.39 -6.86
N ASN A 67 6.02 -20.16 -7.70
CA ASN A 67 7.21 -20.94 -7.29
C ASN A 67 8.35 -19.99 -6.85
N THR A 68 8.57 -18.90 -7.59
CA THR A 68 9.60 -17.90 -7.24
C THR A 68 9.23 -17.18 -5.94
N ALA A 69 7.97 -16.77 -5.78
CA ALA A 69 7.48 -16.13 -4.57
C ALA A 69 7.56 -17.07 -3.36
N ALA A 70 7.16 -18.33 -3.51
CA ALA A 70 7.23 -19.34 -2.46
C ALA A 70 8.68 -19.53 -1.96
N LYS A 71 9.64 -19.63 -2.87
CA LYS A 71 11.07 -19.68 -2.53
C LYS A 71 11.54 -18.42 -1.81
N HIS A 72 11.11 -17.23 -2.28
CA HIS A 72 11.51 -15.93 -1.72
C HIS A 72 11.01 -15.74 -0.29
N PHE A 73 9.75 -16.10 -0.02
CA PHE A 73 9.10 -15.91 1.28
C PHE A 73 9.21 -17.11 2.23
N GLY A 74 9.76 -18.25 1.78
CA GLY A 74 9.83 -19.48 2.58
C GLY A 74 8.46 -20.14 2.78
N LEU A 75 7.55 -19.99 1.82
CA LEU A 75 6.18 -20.51 1.84
C LEU A 75 5.99 -21.59 0.78
N LYS A 76 4.80 -22.24 0.77
CA LYS A 76 4.36 -23.10 -0.32
C LYS A 76 3.64 -22.26 -1.39
N PRO A 77 3.66 -22.66 -2.68
CA PRO A 77 2.85 -21.99 -3.71
C PRO A 77 1.34 -21.95 -3.39
N SER A 78 0.81 -22.94 -2.67
CA SER A 78 -0.59 -23.01 -2.22
C SER A 78 -0.95 -21.98 -1.12
N GLN A 79 0.06 -21.35 -0.51
CA GLN A 79 -0.11 -20.29 0.49
C GLN A 79 -0.04 -18.89 -0.12
N ILE A 80 0.02 -18.76 -1.45
CA ILE A 80 0.20 -17.47 -2.14
C ILE A 80 -0.82 -17.34 -3.27
N MET A 81 -1.43 -16.15 -3.40
CA MET A 81 -2.28 -15.79 -4.54
C MET A 81 -1.82 -14.44 -5.12
N PRO A 82 -1.57 -14.33 -6.44
CA PRO A 82 -1.26 -13.07 -7.08
C PRO A 82 -2.55 -12.33 -7.47
N GLY A 83 -2.53 -11.01 -7.35
CA GLY A 83 -3.60 -10.12 -7.78
C GLY A 83 -3.09 -8.96 -8.64
N ASN A 84 -3.99 -8.30 -9.33
CA ASN A 84 -3.70 -7.13 -10.15
C ASN A 84 -3.49 -5.87 -9.28
N GLY A 85 -2.39 -5.87 -8.54
CA GLY A 85 -2.07 -5.00 -7.42
C GLY A 85 -2.61 -5.56 -6.10
N SER A 86 -2.10 -5.03 -4.97
CA SER A 86 -2.64 -5.35 -3.64
C SER A 86 -4.11 -4.96 -3.50
N ASP A 87 -4.57 -3.94 -4.22
CA ASP A 87 -5.96 -3.52 -4.22
C ASP A 87 -6.92 -4.65 -4.62
N GLU A 88 -6.59 -5.43 -5.66
CA GLU A 88 -7.41 -6.58 -6.07
C GLU A 88 -7.39 -7.68 -5.02
N ASN A 89 -6.24 -7.97 -4.41
CA ASN A 89 -6.12 -8.96 -3.34
C ASN A 89 -6.94 -8.56 -2.10
N LEU A 90 -6.87 -7.30 -1.70
CA LEU A 90 -7.66 -6.74 -0.59
C LEU A 90 -9.16 -6.79 -0.92
N PHE A 91 -9.55 -6.40 -2.12
CA PHE A 91 -10.94 -6.48 -2.57
C PHE A 91 -11.47 -7.92 -2.56
N PHE A 92 -10.68 -8.89 -3.02
CA PHE A 92 -11.05 -10.30 -2.95
C PHE A 92 -11.15 -10.80 -1.50
N ALA A 93 -10.25 -10.37 -0.60
CA ALA A 93 -10.30 -10.72 0.80
C ALA A 93 -11.58 -10.19 1.48
N LEU A 94 -11.92 -8.91 1.25
CA LEU A 94 -13.16 -8.34 1.75
C LEU A 94 -14.39 -9.07 1.18
N ARG A 95 -14.36 -9.43 -0.10
CA ARG A 95 -15.47 -10.17 -0.73
C ARG A 95 -15.60 -11.60 -0.23
N ALA A 96 -14.49 -12.23 0.22
CA ALA A 96 -14.48 -13.59 0.72
C ALA A 96 -14.88 -13.67 2.22
N PHE A 97 -14.48 -12.67 3.02
CA PHE A 97 -14.54 -12.75 4.48
C PHE A 97 -15.46 -11.72 5.14
N CYS A 98 -16.09 -10.85 4.34
CA CYS A 98 -17.03 -9.84 4.84
C CYS A 98 -18.33 -9.86 4.02
N ASP A 99 -19.43 -9.53 4.68
CA ASP A 99 -20.75 -9.31 4.10
C ASP A 99 -21.58 -8.38 5.00
N GLU A 100 -22.91 -8.35 4.82
CA GLU A 100 -23.83 -7.52 5.60
C GLU A 100 -23.86 -7.90 7.11
N GLU A 101 -23.51 -9.16 7.47
CA GLU A 101 -23.49 -9.67 8.86
C GLU A 101 -22.07 -9.72 9.42
N HIS A 102 -21.03 -9.78 8.56
CA HIS A 102 -19.62 -9.86 8.92
C HIS A 102 -18.90 -8.55 8.63
N PRO A 103 -18.85 -7.62 9.61
CA PRO A 103 -18.29 -6.28 9.41
C PRO A 103 -16.78 -6.29 9.22
N LEU A 104 -16.26 -5.18 8.65
CA LEU A 104 -14.83 -4.88 8.58
C LEU A 104 -14.43 -3.85 9.65
N ALA A 105 -13.39 -4.13 10.42
CA ALA A 105 -12.77 -3.19 11.34
C ALA A 105 -11.47 -2.62 10.79
N TYR A 106 -11.30 -1.29 10.86
CA TYR A 106 -10.09 -0.59 10.42
C TYR A 106 -9.96 0.78 11.10
N ALA A 107 -8.75 1.38 11.05
CA ALA A 107 -8.48 2.68 11.66
C ALA A 107 -9.18 3.84 10.94
N ASP A 108 -9.56 4.89 11.67
CA ASP A 108 -10.18 6.11 11.13
C ASP A 108 -9.27 6.88 10.14
N ILE A 109 -7.97 6.84 10.38
CA ILE A 109 -6.95 7.46 9.52
C ILE A 109 -6.05 6.35 8.96
N THR A 110 -6.41 5.81 7.79
CA THR A 110 -5.71 4.72 7.13
C THR A 110 -5.90 4.78 5.61
N TYR A 111 -5.67 3.69 4.88
CA TYR A 111 -5.86 3.64 3.44
C TYR A 111 -7.33 3.80 3.07
N GLY A 112 -7.64 4.90 2.38
CA GLY A 112 -9.01 5.31 2.10
C GLY A 112 -9.87 4.34 1.28
N CYS A 113 -9.27 3.39 0.57
CA CYS A 113 -10.03 2.41 -0.21
C CYS A 113 -10.82 1.42 0.65
N TYR A 114 -10.42 1.16 1.91
CA TYR A 114 -11.16 0.23 2.76
C TYR A 114 -12.62 0.68 2.94
N GLY A 115 -12.84 1.96 3.31
CA GLY A 115 -14.18 2.51 3.44
C GLY A 115 -14.95 2.58 2.11
N VAL A 116 -14.27 2.87 1.00
CA VAL A 116 -14.89 2.88 -0.33
C VAL A 116 -15.38 1.48 -0.70
N TRP A 117 -14.59 0.44 -0.46
CA TRP A 117 -14.97 -0.94 -0.73
C TRP A 117 -16.09 -1.43 0.19
N CYS A 118 -16.06 -1.03 1.48
CA CYS A 118 -17.18 -1.30 2.38
C CYS A 118 -18.49 -0.72 1.84
N GLY A 119 -18.47 0.56 1.40
CA GLY A 119 -19.64 1.18 0.78
C GLY A 119 -20.10 0.49 -0.50
N LEU A 120 -19.15 0.09 -1.37
CA LEU A 120 -19.44 -0.60 -2.62
C LEU A 120 -20.08 -1.98 -2.42
N MET A 121 -19.63 -2.73 -1.39
CA MET A 121 -20.06 -4.09 -1.09
C MET A 121 -21.13 -4.18 0.02
N HIS A 122 -21.57 -3.04 0.57
CA HIS A 122 -22.50 -2.96 1.70
C HIS A 122 -22.02 -3.67 2.96
N ILE A 123 -20.70 -3.65 3.21
CA ILE A 123 -20.09 -4.21 4.41
C ILE A 123 -20.17 -3.17 5.54
N PRO A 124 -20.73 -3.50 6.72
CA PRO A 124 -20.71 -2.59 7.85
C PRO A 124 -19.27 -2.30 8.31
N SER A 125 -18.97 -1.02 8.55
CA SER A 125 -17.64 -0.59 8.99
C SER A 125 -17.59 -0.38 10.50
N ARG A 126 -16.58 -0.98 11.17
CA ARG A 126 -16.18 -0.66 12.54
C ARG A 126 -14.93 0.21 12.50
N ILE A 127 -15.11 1.51 12.63
CA ILE A 127 -14.02 2.47 12.55
C ILE A 127 -13.40 2.64 13.93
N ILE A 128 -12.10 2.36 14.05
CA ILE A 128 -11.33 2.43 15.30
C ILE A 128 -10.46 3.71 15.26
N PRO A 129 -10.64 4.64 16.20
CA PRO A 129 -9.89 5.88 16.19
C PRO A 129 -8.42 5.65 16.56
N LEU A 130 -7.50 6.25 15.80
CA LEU A 130 -6.11 6.36 16.22
C LEU A 130 -5.99 7.33 17.41
N LYS A 131 -4.97 7.14 18.26
CA LYS A 131 -4.63 8.07 19.34
C LYS A 131 -4.32 9.47 18.82
N ALA A 132 -4.17 10.44 19.71
CA ALA A 132 -3.90 11.83 19.33
C ALA A 132 -2.56 11.99 18.59
N ASP A 133 -1.59 11.14 18.87
CA ASP A 133 -0.28 11.05 18.22
C ASP A 133 -0.27 10.16 16.97
N PHE A 134 -1.43 9.73 16.48
CA PHE A 134 -1.65 8.82 15.36
C PHE A 134 -1.17 7.38 15.59
N THR A 135 -0.78 6.99 16.79
CA THR A 135 -0.49 5.59 17.10
C THR A 135 -1.77 4.77 17.19
N LEU A 136 -1.67 3.50 16.82
CA LEU A 136 -2.74 2.51 16.97
C LEU A 136 -2.56 1.79 18.31
N ASP A 137 -3.64 1.62 19.09
CA ASP A 137 -3.63 0.74 20.25
C ASP A 137 -4.06 -0.68 19.83
N PRO A 138 -3.18 -1.68 19.92
CA PRO A 138 -3.56 -3.05 19.55
C PRO A 138 -4.74 -3.61 20.33
N THR A 139 -4.94 -3.14 21.57
CA THR A 139 -6.02 -3.65 22.45
C THR A 139 -7.40 -3.23 21.98
N ASP A 140 -7.52 -2.12 21.22
CA ASP A 140 -8.78 -1.69 20.62
C ASP A 140 -9.28 -2.66 19.54
N TYR A 141 -8.43 -3.60 19.11
CA TYR A 141 -8.74 -4.62 18.11
C TYR A 141 -8.98 -6.01 18.71
N TYR A 142 -9.00 -6.16 20.02
CA TYR A 142 -9.20 -7.45 20.68
C TYR A 142 -10.68 -7.84 20.76
N GLY A 143 -11.01 -9.06 20.33
CA GLY A 143 -12.35 -9.64 20.48
C GLY A 143 -13.46 -8.88 19.74
N LEU A 144 -13.15 -8.25 18.61
CA LEU A 144 -14.11 -7.41 17.89
C LEU A 144 -15.27 -8.19 17.24
N GLY A 145 -15.11 -9.50 16.99
CA GLY A 145 -16.10 -10.24 16.20
C GLY A 145 -16.31 -9.63 14.81
N ALA A 146 -15.22 -9.26 14.14
CA ALA A 146 -15.18 -8.64 12.84
C ALA A 146 -13.91 -9.07 12.09
N THR A 147 -13.95 -9.11 10.78
CA THR A 147 -12.72 -9.13 9.97
C THR A 147 -11.96 -7.82 10.21
N ILE A 148 -10.65 -7.91 10.41
CA ILE A 148 -9.79 -6.75 10.71
C ILE A 148 -8.87 -6.51 9.53
N VAL A 149 -8.69 -5.25 9.10
CA VAL A 149 -7.62 -4.85 8.19
C VAL A 149 -6.74 -3.79 8.84
N LEU A 150 -5.43 -4.05 8.84
CA LEU A 150 -4.40 -3.18 9.38
C LEU A 150 -3.39 -2.86 8.28
N ALA A 151 -3.27 -1.59 7.88
CA ALA A 151 -2.14 -1.15 7.09
C ALA A 151 -0.92 -1.03 8.03
N ASN A 152 0.12 -1.83 7.78
CA ASN A 152 1.31 -1.86 8.61
C ASN A 152 2.60 -1.99 7.80
N PRO A 153 3.36 -0.90 7.61
CA PRO A 153 3.17 0.49 8.11
C PRO A 153 1.90 1.18 7.60
N ASN A 154 1.26 1.99 8.46
CA ASN A 154 0.02 2.68 8.13
C ASN A 154 0.24 3.82 7.14
N ALA A 155 -0.69 4.04 6.24
CA ALA A 155 -0.75 5.20 5.37
C ALA A 155 -2.02 6.03 5.67
N PRO A 156 -1.91 7.36 5.95
CA PRO A 156 -0.80 8.24 5.58
C PRO A 156 0.27 8.48 6.64
N THR A 157 0.17 7.91 7.84
CA THR A 157 1.01 8.27 8.98
C THR A 157 2.45 7.75 8.88
N GLY A 158 2.67 6.61 8.22
CA GLY A 158 3.95 5.92 8.14
C GLY A 158 4.32 5.14 9.41
N LEU A 159 3.52 5.22 10.48
CA LEU A 159 3.77 4.50 11.73
C LEU A 159 3.53 3.00 11.56
N ALA A 160 4.26 2.20 12.31
CA ALA A 160 4.15 0.75 12.27
C ALA A 160 4.02 0.14 13.67
N LEU A 161 3.23 -0.91 13.76
CA LEU A 161 3.21 -1.81 14.92
C LEU A 161 4.33 -2.85 14.78
N PRO A 162 4.94 -3.28 15.88
CA PRO A 162 5.81 -4.44 15.88
C PRO A 162 5.00 -5.71 15.61
N ARG A 163 5.64 -6.74 15.06
CA ARG A 163 4.98 -8.03 14.76
C ARG A 163 4.32 -8.66 16.00
N SER A 164 4.93 -8.51 17.17
CA SER A 164 4.37 -9.02 18.44
C SER A 164 3.01 -8.41 18.80
N ALA A 165 2.76 -7.14 18.44
CA ALA A 165 1.46 -6.51 18.65
C ALA A 165 0.41 -7.07 17.67
N ILE A 166 0.78 -7.31 16.42
CA ILE A 166 -0.10 -7.99 15.45
C ILE A 166 -0.42 -9.41 15.92
N GLU A 167 0.57 -10.11 16.44
CA GLU A 167 0.38 -11.45 17.03
C GLU A 167 -0.61 -11.45 18.20
N GLY A 168 -0.60 -10.40 19.03
CA GLY A 168 -1.61 -10.19 20.08
C GLY A 168 -3.03 -10.05 19.52
N ILE A 169 -3.19 -9.31 18.43
CA ILE A 169 -4.47 -9.13 17.73
C ILE A 169 -4.96 -10.48 17.14
N LEU A 170 -4.07 -11.25 16.51
CA LEU A 170 -4.40 -12.59 15.97
C LEU A 170 -4.92 -13.52 17.05
N LYS A 171 -4.23 -13.60 18.20
CA LYS A 171 -4.62 -14.44 19.35
C LYS A 171 -5.96 -14.04 19.95
N ALA A 172 -6.25 -12.73 19.96
CA ALA A 172 -7.50 -12.20 20.51
C ALA A 172 -8.71 -12.33 19.57
N ASN A 173 -8.50 -12.72 18.31
CA ASN A 173 -9.55 -12.85 17.28
C ASN A 173 -9.44 -14.20 16.53
N PRO A 174 -9.48 -15.35 17.21
CA PRO A 174 -9.22 -16.65 16.57
C PRO A 174 -10.26 -17.02 15.50
N ASP A 175 -11.47 -16.49 15.59
CA ASP A 175 -12.59 -16.80 14.70
C ASP A 175 -12.77 -15.76 13.56
N ASN A 176 -11.89 -14.75 13.49
CA ASN A 176 -11.97 -13.69 12.49
C ASN A 176 -10.65 -13.53 11.74
N VAL A 177 -10.72 -13.28 10.43
CA VAL A 177 -9.53 -13.02 9.63
C VAL A 177 -8.93 -11.66 9.99
N VAL A 178 -7.61 -11.65 10.19
CA VAL A 178 -6.80 -10.43 10.35
C VAL A 178 -5.97 -10.25 9.08
N ILE A 179 -6.29 -9.22 8.33
CA ILE A 179 -5.60 -8.83 7.10
C ILE A 179 -4.54 -7.79 7.46
N VAL A 180 -3.27 -8.09 7.20
CA VAL A 180 -2.17 -7.14 7.38
C VAL A 180 -1.75 -6.66 5.99
N ASP A 181 -2.08 -5.40 5.69
CA ASP A 181 -1.66 -4.74 4.45
C ASP A 181 -0.25 -4.20 4.62
N GLU A 182 0.70 -4.93 4.11
CA GLU A 182 2.14 -4.68 4.17
C GLU A 182 2.67 -3.92 2.94
N ALA A 183 1.89 -3.03 2.35
CA ALA A 183 2.30 -2.29 1.15
C ALA A 183 3.62 -1.52 1.31
N TYR A 184 4.04 -1.21 2.54
CA TYR A 184 5.24 -0.43 2.84
C TYR A 184 6.24 -1.15 3.77
N VAL A 185 6.02 -2.42 4.09
CA VAL A 185 6.80 -3.16 5.09
C VAL A 185 8.31 -3.18 4.81
N ASP A 186 8.69 -3.22 3.55
CA ASP A 186 10.08 -3.29 3.10
C ASP A 186 10.94 -2.08 3.52
N PHE A 187 10.32 -0.95 3.87
CA PHE A 187 11.03 0.28 4.24
C PHE A 187 11.33 0.43 5.74
N GLY A 188 11.12 -0.61 6.53
CA GLY A 188 11.47 -0.63 7.95
C GLY A 188 10.39 -1.18 8.88
N GLY A 189 9.33 -1.79 8.34
CA GLY A 189 8.37 -2.58 9.10
C GLY A 189 8.88 -4.00 9.38
N GLU A 190 8.13 -4.73 10.21
CA GLU A 190 8.36 -6.16 10.49
C GLU A 190 7.26 -6.97 9.81
N SER A 191 7.62 -7.75 8.78
CA SER A 191 6.62 -8.56 8.08
C SER A 191 6.02 -9.66 8.96
N CYS A 192 4.71 -9.88 8.82
CA CYS A 192 3.97 -10.96 9.48
C CYS A 192 4.02 -12.28 8.71
N VAL A 193 4.66 -12.36 7.55
CA VAL A 193 4.82 -13.60 6.77
C VAL A 193 5.33 -14.76 7.62
N PRO A 194 6.32 -14.63 8.54
CA PRO A 194 6.77 -15.72 9.40
C PRO A 194 5.72 -16.29 10.37
N LEU A 195 4.58 -15.64 10.53
CA LEU A 195 3.48 -16.08 11.40
C LEU A 195 2.43 -16.93 10.65
N ILE A 196 2.48 -17.01 9.32
CA ILE A 196 1.45 -17.66 8.48
C ILE A 196 1.22 -19.13 8.86
N ASP A 197 2.28 -19.88 9.17
CA ASP A 197 2.16 -21.28 9.57
C ASP A 197 1.67 -21.47 11.01
N GLN A 198 1.63 -20.39 11.83
CA GLN A 198 1.22 -20.42 13.22
C GLN A 198 -0.22 -19.97 13.41
N TYR A 199 -0.74 -19.10 12.51
CA TYR A 199 -2.06 -18.49 12.64
C TYR A 199 -2.89 -18.69 11.38
N GLU A 200 -3.89 -19.57 11.45
CA GLU A 200 -4.75 -19.86 10.29
C GLU A 200 -5.66 -18.68 9.88
N ASN A 201 -5.82 -17.69 10.76
CA ASN A 201 -6.62 -16.49 10.54
C ASN A 201 -5.78 -15.27 10.03
N LEU A 202 -4.50 -15.45 9.75
CA LEU A 202 -3.63 -14.39 9.20
C LEU A 202 -3.64 -14.38 7.67
N LEU A 203 -3.94 -13.20 7.11
CA LEU A 203 -3.73 -12.90 5.69
C LEU A 203 -2.79 -11.70 5.55
N VAL A 204 -1.63 -11.89 4.92
CA VAL A 204 -0.67 -10.83 4.61
C VAL A 204 -0.83 -10.41 3.16
N VAL A 205 -0.91 -9.11 2.88
CA VAL A 205 -0.99 -8.58 1.52
C VAL A 205 0.18 -7.66 1.24
N GLN A 206 0.96 -7.94 0.19
CA GLN A 206 2.09 -7.12 -0.24
C GLN A 206 1.93 -6.64 -1.69
N THR A 207 2.65 -5.59 -2.06
CA THR A 207 2.61 -5.00 -3.40
C THR A 207 3.99 -4.87 -4.01
N PHE A 208 4.08 -4.99 -5.33
CA PHE A 208 5.28 -4.66 -6.10
C PHE A 208 5.35 -3.18 -6.50
N SER A 209 4.30 -2.42 -6.21
CA SER A 209 4.17 -1.02 -6.64
C SER A 209 5.16 -0.06 -5.97
N LYS A 210 5.74 -0.43 -4.81
CA LYS A 210 6.55 0.46 -3.99
C LYS A 210 8.03 0.09 -4.04
N SER A 211 8.44 -0.87 -3.23
CA SER A 211 9.84 -1.29 -3.09
C SER A 211 10.42 -2.01 -4.32
N ARG A 212 9.56 -2.59 -5.16
CA ARG A 212 9.97 -3.33 -6.37
C ARG A 212 9.74 -2.57 -7.67
N GLN A 213 9.49 -1.27 -7.62
CA GLN A 213 9.40 -0.33 -8.76
C GLN A 213 8.38 -0.71 -9.85
N LEU A 214 7.34 -1.48 -9.54
CA LEU A 214 6.38 -2.01 -10.49
C LEU A 214 4.96 -1.44 -10.35
N ALA A 215 4.83 -0.16 -9.95
CA ALA A 215 3.52 0.49 -9.77
C ALA A 215 2.65 0.39 -11.05
N GLY A 216 3.25 0.61 -12.22
CA GLY A 216 2.57 0.52 -13.52
C GLY A 216 2.26 -0.91 -13.97
N ALA A 217 2.97 -1.92 -13.47
CA ALA A 217 2.74 -3.32 -13.82
C ALA A 217 1.53 -3.92 -13.06
N ARG A 218 1.08 -3.30 -11.97
CA ARG A 218 -0.07 -3.76 -11.19
C ARG A 218 0.07 -5.19 -10.69
N LEU A 219 1.01 -5.45 -9.78
CA LEU A 219 1.18 -6.77 -9.16
C LEU A 219 1.18 -6.66 -7.64
N GLY A 220 0.46 -7.57 -6.98
CA GLY A 220 0.45 -7.78 -5.55
C GLY A 220 0.34 -9.27 -5.21
N LEU A 221 0.67 -9.64 -3.98
CA LEU A 221 0.53 -10.99 -3.46
C LEU A 221 -0.32 -10.96 -2.19
N ALA A 222 -1.24 -11.93 -2.07
CA ALA A 222 -1.87 -12.31 -0.83
C ALA A 222 -1.22 -13.61 -0.34
N MET A 223 -0.85 -13.69 0.92
CA MET A 223 -0.15 -14.81 1.54
C MET A 223 -0.84 -15.19 2.84
N GLY A 224 -1.11 -16.47 3.05
CA GLY A 224 -1.84 -16.96 4.22
C GLY A 224 -1.92 -18.48 4.29
N ASN A 225 -2.70 -18.97 5.23
CA ASN A 225 -3.01 -20.39 5.30
C ASN A 225 -3.61 -20.89 3.98
N GLU A 226 -3.30 -22.13 3.59
CA GLU A 226 -3.77 -22.72 2.32
C GLU A 226 -5.30 -22.66 2.14
N LYS A 227 -6.08 -22.76 3.23
CA LYS A 227 -7.55 -22.65 3.20
C LYS A 227 -8.00 -21.23 2.85
N LEU A 228 -7.41 -20.19 3.48
CA LEU A 228 -7.70 -18.80 3.14
C LEU A 228 -7.36 -18.49 1.68
N ILE A 229 -6.21 -18.96 1.21
CA ILE A 229 -5.79 -18.77 -0.19
C ILE A 229 -6.72 -19.52 -1.16
N ALA A 230 -7.22 -20.70 -0.79
CA ALA A 230 -8.21 -21.43 -1.59
C ALA A 230 -9.54 -20.64 -1.72
N ASP A 231 -10.00 -20.00 -0.63
CA ASP A 231 -11.19 -19.16 -0.65
C ASP A 231 -11.01 -17.90 -1.51
N LEU A 232 -9.85 -17.23 -1.42
CA LEU A 232 -9.52 -16.11 -2.30
C LEU A 232 -9.48 -16.54 -3.78
N ASN A 233 -8.87 -17.68 -4.09
CA ASN A 233 -8.85 -18.22 -5.45
C ASN A 233 -10.26 -18.54 -5.95
N ARG A 234 -11.19 -18.97 -5.11
CA ARG A 234 -12.60 -19.15 -5.48
C ARG A 234 -13.19 -17.83 -5.97
N VAL A 235 -12.95 -16.71 -5.29
CA VAL A 235 -13.40 -15.38 -5.72
C VAL A 235 -12.71 -14.97 -7.02
N LYS A 236 -11.38 -15.08 -7.10
CA LYS A 236 -10.57 -14.75 -8.28
C LYS A 236 -11.07 -15.49 -9.53
N PHE A 237 -11.18 -16.81 -9.47
CA PHE A 237 -11.60 -17.61 -10.63
C PHE A 237 -13.06 -17.41 -11.01
N SER A 238 -13.90 -16.94 -10.09
CA SER A 238 -15.29 -16.57 -10.39
C SER A 238 -15.40 -15.21 -11.06
N LEU A 239 -14.44 -14.30 -10.85
CA LEU A 239 -14.46 -12.95 -11.43
C LEU A 239 -13.63 -12.87 -12.71
N ASN A 240 -12.33 -13.19 -12.63
CA ASN A 240 -11.38 -13.09 -13.73
C ASN A 240 -10.21 -14.09 -13.55
N PRO A 241 -10.28 -15.29 -14.19
CA PRO A 241 -9.23 -16.31 -14.04
C PRO A 241 -7.86 -15.88 -14.63
N TYR A 242 -7.84 -14.94 -15.57
CA TYR A 242 -6.65 -14.42 -16.24
C TYR A 242 -6.31 -13.00 -15.79
N ASN A 243 -6.45 -12.72 -14.50
CA ASN A 243 -6.33 -11.37 -13.95
C ASN A 243 -4.94 -10.74 -14.12
N ILE A 244 -3.87 -11.54 -14.18
CA ILE A 244 -2.51 -11.05 -14.36
C ILE A 244 -2.05 -11.28 -15.80
N ASN A 245 -1.60 -10.21 -16.45
CA ASN A 245 -1.06 -10.29 -17.81
C ASN A 245 0.34 -10.92 -17.84
N ARG A 246 0.73 -11.46 -18.99
CA ARG A 246 1.99 -12.17 -19.22
C ARG A 246 3.23 -11.35 -18.86
N LEU A 247 3.28 -10.07 -19.26
CA LEU A 247 4.45 -9.22 -19.01
C LEU A 247 4.62 -8.95 -17.53
N THR A 248 3.52 -8.73 -16.82
CA THR A 248 3.52 -8.54 -15.35
C THR A 248 4.02 -9.80 -14.62
N LEU A 249 3.63 -11.01 -15.07
CA LEU A 249 4.15 -12.26 -14.48
C LEU A 249 5.68 -12.35 -14.59
N LYS A 250 6.23 -12.04 -15.78
CA LYS A 250 7.69 -12.07 -16.03
C LYS A 250 8.41 -10.96 -15.26
N ALA A 251 7.87 -9.75 -15.25
CA ALA A 251 8.41 -8.64 -14.47
C ALA A 251 8.45 -8.94 -12.98
N GLY A 252 7.37 -9.50 -12.45
CA GLY A 252 7.28 -9.88 -11.03
C GLY A 252 8.26 -10.96 -10.62
N GLN A 253 8.41 -12.00 -11.44
CA GLN A 253 9.40 -13.04 -11.22
C GLN A 253 10.82 -12.46 -11.17
N ALA A 254 11.22 -11.69 -12.18
CA ALA A 254 12.55 -11.06 -12.23
C ALA A 254 12.79 -10.09 -11.06
N ALA A 255 11.78 -9.34 -10.64
CA ALA A 255 11.88 -8.42 -9.49
C ALA A 255 12.04 -9.15 -8.14
N LEU A 256 11.55 -10.38 -8.00
CA LEU A 256 11.78 -11.22 -6.81
C LEU A 256 13.19 -11.84 -6.81
N GLU A 257 13.71 -12.17 -7.98
CA GLU A 257 15.02 -12.81 -8.15
C GLU A 257 16.17 -11.79 -8.00
N ASP A 258 15.98 -10.53 -8.40
CA ASP A 258 17.00 -9.47 -8.30
C ASP A 258 17.02 -8.81 -6.91
N THR A 259 17.45 -9.57 -5.92
CA THR A 259 17.52 -9.12 -4.52
C THR A 259 18.57 -8.03 -4.32
N ALA A 260 19.67 -8.03 -5.09
CA ALA A 260 20.74 -7.04 -4.95
C ALA A 260 20.26 -5.62 -5.34
N TYR A 261 19.54 -5.50 -6.46
CA TYR A 261 18.95 -4.22 -6.87
C TYR A 261 17.88 -3.75 -5.89
N PHE A 262 17.01 -4.67 -5.46
CA PHE A 262 15.99 -4.41 -4.44
C PHE A 262 16.61 -3.85 -3.15
N ASP A 263 17.62 -4.51 -2.60
CA ASP A 263 18.26 -4.06 -1.35
C ASP A 263 18.95 -2.71 -1.50
N THR A 264 19.63 -2.46 -2.64
CA THR A 264 20.30 -1.21 -2.92
C THR A 264 19.31 -0.04 -3.00
N THR A 265 18.25 -0.16 -3.78
CA THR A 265 17.26 0.91 -3.96
C THR A 265 16.43 1.15 -2.71
N ARG A 266 16.06 0.09 -1.99
CA ARG A 266 15.38 0.17 -0.71
C ARG A 266 16.23 0.91 0.33
N ALA A 267 17.50 0.55 0.46
CA ALA A 267 18.42 1.21 1.39
C ALA A 267 18.57 2.71 1.08
N ALA A 268 18.73 3.07 -0.20
CA ALA A 268 18.83 4.47 -0.63
C ALA A 268 17.57 5.28 -0.28
N ILE A 269 16.37 4.69 -0.44
CA ILE A 269 15.10 5.35 -0.05
C ILE A 269 15.06 5.56 1.47
N VAL A 270 15.43 4.56 2.27
CA VAL A 270 15.44 4.64 3.74
C VAL A 270 16.42 5.69 4.24
N GLU A 271 17.64 5.74 3.67
CA GLU A 271 18.65 6.75 3.98
C GLU A 271 18.15 8.16 3.63
N THR A 272 17.65 8.36 2.40
CA THR A 272 17.09 9.64 1.95
C THR A 272 15.93 10.08 2.84
N ARG A 273 15.06 9.15 3.27
CA ARG A 273 13.97 9.44 4.22
C ARG A 273 14.51 9.98 5.54
N GLY A 274 15.52 9.32 6.11
CA GLY A 274 16.14 9.73 7.37
C GLY A 274 16.73 11.12 7.31
N TRP A 275 17.49 11.40 6.26
CA TRP A 275 18.05 12.74 6.00
C TRP A 275 16.94 13.78 5.80
N THR A 276 15.94 13.50 4.97
CA THR A 276 14.84 14.45 4.70
C THR A 276 14.04 14.75 5.98
N LYS A 277 13.84 13.76 6.85
CA LYS A 277 13.18 13.99 8.16
C LYS A 277 13.95 15.01 8.97
N GLN A 278 15.27 14.86 9.13
CA GLN A 278 16.11 15.79 9.87
C GLN A 278 16.06 17.21 9.29
N GLU A 279 16.10 17.33 7.96
CA GLU A 279 16.02 18.62 7.27
C GLU A 279 14.67 19.31 7.46
N LEU A 280 13.56 18.56 7.48
CA LEU A 280 12.24 19.11 7.76
C LEU A 280 12.11 19.54 9.22
N GLU A 281 12.61 18.74 10.16
CA GLU A 281 12.60 19.07 11.59
C GLU A 281 13.43 20.34 11.87
N ALA A 282 14.59 20.49 11.23
CA ALA A 282 15.41 21.71 11.31
C ALA A 282 14.69 22.98 10.80
N ARG A 283 13.68 22.81 9.92
CA ARG A 283 12.81 23.89 9.40
C ARG A 283 11.55 24.09 10.23
N GLY A 284 11.43 23.44 11.39
CA GLY A 284 10.30 23.58 12.31
C GLY A 284 9.07 22.77 11.92
N PHE A 285 9.25 21.66 11.18
CA PHE A 285 8.17 20.70 10.97
C PHE A 285 8.13 19.68 12.10
N SER A 286 6.93 19.28 12.48
CA SER A 286 6.67 18.04 13.21
C SER A 286 6.57 16.91 12.18
N VAL A 287 7.39 15.86 12.33
CA VAL A 287 7.48 14.75 11.39
C VAL A 287 7.30 13.44 12.14
N LEU A 288 6.36 12.60 11.71
CA LEU A 288 6.16 11.29 12.32
C LEU A 288 7.31 10.32 11.96
N ASP A 289 7.58 9.34 12.86
CA ASP A 289 8.66 8.35 12.68
C ASP A 289 8.25 7.26 11.69
N SER A 290 8.31 7.60 10.41
CA SER A 290 7.83 6.76 9.33
C SER A 290 8.69 5.51 9.10
N ARG A 291 8.02 4.37 8.87
CA ARG A 291 8.57 3.09 8.42
C ARG A 291 8.18 2.77 6.97
N SER A 292 7.84 3.80 6.18
CA SER A 292 7.40 3.68 4.78
C SER A 292 8.32 4.43 3.82
N ASN A 293 7.95 4.54 2.54
CA ASN A 293 8.67 5.36 1.56
C ASN A 293 8.14 6.79 1.46
N PHE A 294 7.57 7.31 2.53
CA PHE A 294 7.07 8.68 2.62
C PHE A 294 7.22 9.21 4.06
N LEU A 295 7.13 10.50 4.22
CA LEU A 295 7.01 11.18 5.51
C LEU A 295 5.61 11.79 5.65
N PHE A 296 5.13 11.91 6.88
CA PHE A 296 3.93 12.64 7.24
C PHE A 296 4.33 13.78 8.15
N ALA A 297 4.19 15.02 7.65
CA ALA A 297 4.79 16.21 8.24
C ALA A 297 3.81 17.38 8.29
N SER A 298 3.90 18.18 9.33
CA SER A 298 3.12 19.42 9.50
C SER A 298 3.98 20.53 10.09
N THR A 299 3.56 21.78 9.92
CA THR A 299 4.22 22.92 10.56
C THR A 299 3.15 23.94 11.03
N VAL A 300 3.40 24.59 12.15
CA VAL A 300 2.54 25.68 12.64
C VAL A 300 2.74 26.99 11.88
N ARG A 301 3.79 27.09 11.05
CA ARG A 301 4.15 28.31 10.30
C ARG A 301 3.21 28.59 9.14
N LYS A 302 2.53 27.54 8.61
CA LYS A 302 1.64 27.63 7.45
C LYS A 302 0.61 26.51 7.45
N ASP A 303 -0.62 26.82 7.04
CA ASP A 303 -1.68 25.82 6.85
C ASP A 303 -1.28 24.75 5.82
N GLY A 304 -1.63 23.47 6.06
CA GLY A 304 -1.24 22.36 5.21
C GLY A 304 -1.80 22.47 3.78
N GLY A 305 -3.05 22.92 3.63
CA GLY A 305 -3.66 23.11 2.31
C GLY A 305 -3.04 24.29 1.55
N GLU A 306 -2.66 25.37 2.26
CA GLU A 306 -1.93 26.50 1.65
C GLU A 306 -0.53 26.07 1.22
N LEU A 307 0.19 25.34 2.08
CA LEU A 307 1.53 24.85 1.77
C LEU A 307 1.53 23.90 0.57
N TYR A 308 0.55 23.01 0.50
CA TYR A 308 0.32 22.14 -0.65
C TYR A 308 0.17 22.93 -1.97
N LYS A 309 -0.67 23.98 -1.98
CA LYS A 309 -0.91 24.82 -3.17
C LYS A 309 0.36 25.53 -3.62
N LYS A 310 1.09 26.14 -2.68
CA LYS A 310 2.35 26.83 -2.98
C LYS A 310 3.45 25.92 -3.47
N LEU A 311 3.56 24.69 -2.93
CA LEU A 311 4.48 23.69 -3.45
C LEU A 311 4.12 23.29 -4.88
N LYS A 312 2.84 23.09 -5.18
CA LYS A 312 2.38 22.79 -6.54
C LYS A 312 2.69 23.91 -7.53
N GLU A 313 2.50 25.17 -7.17
CA GLU A 313 2.89 26.36 -7.97
C GLU A 313 4.40 26.36 -8.29
N LYS A 314 5.22 25.86 -7.35
CA LYS A 314 6.68 25.69 -7.54
C LYS A 314 7.07 24.38 -8.26
N GLY A 315 6.11 23.63 -8.77
CA GLY A 315 6.35 22.39 -9.50
C GLY A 315 6.63 21.16 -8.63
N VAL A 316 6.28 21.19 -7.35
CA VAL A 316 6.44 20.04 -6.44
C VAL A 316 5.08 19.53 -6.01
N LEU A 317 4.76 18.26 -6.35
CA LEU A 317 3.51 17.61 -5.95
C LEU A 317 3.72 16.78 -4.69
N VAL A 318 3.01 17.15 -3.62
CA VAL A 318 2.88 16.34 -2.40
C VAL A 318 1.42 15.93 -2.22
N ARG A 319 1.08 15.12 -1.23
CA ARG A 319 -0.32 14.75 -0.94
C ARG A 319 -0.84 15.50 0.27
N HIS A 320 -1.93 16.22 0.10
CA HIS A 320 -2.74 16.82 1.16
C HIS A 320 -4.06 16.05 1.31
N PHE A 321 -4.59 16.00 2.53
CA PHE A 321 -5.87 15.39 2.86
C PHE A 321 -6.75 16.44 3.56
N ASP A 322 -7.79 16.87 2.90
CA ASP A 322 -8.78 17.80 3.49
C ASP A 322 -9.74 17.00 4.37
N ALA A 323 -9.26 16.63 5.56
CA ALA A 323 -9.98 15.81 6.51
C ALA A 323 -9.65 16.21 7.96
N PRO A 324 -10.58 16.00 8.91
CA PRO A 324 -10.33 16.25 10.33
C PRO A 324 -9.05 15.57 10.82
N ARG A 325 -8.35 16.21 11.76
CA ARG A 325 -7.10 15.77 12.38
C ARG A 325 -5.87 15.78 11.47
N ILE A 326 -6.01 15.62 10.15
CA ILE A 326 -4.89 15.52 9.20
C ILE A 326 -4.82 16.66 8.18
N GLY A 327 -5.75 17.63 8.20
CA GLY A 327 -5.78 18.76 7.26
C GLY A 327 -4.55 19.68 7.34
N SER A 328 -3.85 19.75 8.48
CA SER A 328 -2.59 20.47 8.62
C SER A 328 -1.35 19.68 8.16
N TRP A 329 -1.51 18.40 7.79
CA TRP A 329 -0.41 17.49 7.46
C TRP A 329 -0.27 17.28 5.96
N LEU A 330 0.97 17.09 5.53
CA LEU A 330 1.33 16.68 4.18
C LEU A 330 1.96 15.30 4.20
N ARG A 331 1.57 14.43 3.28
CA ARG A 331 2.32 13.20 3.00
C ARG A 331 3.26 13.45 1.84
N ILE A 332 4.55 13.28 2.09
CA ILE A 332 5.65 13.57 1.19
C ILE A 332 6.33 12.26 0.81
N THR A 333 6.17 11.80 -0.43
CA THR A 333 6.89 10.63 -0.95
C THR A 333 8.39 10.91 -0.99
N ILE A 334 9.22 9.93 -0.67
CA ILE A 334 10.66 10.04 -0.78
C ILE A 334 11.08 9.86 -2.24
N GLY A 335 11.60 10.93 -2.82
CA GLY A 335 12.22 10.97 -4.14
C GLY A 335 13.71 10.64 -4.11
N THR A 336 14.41 10.92 -5.20
CA THR A 336 15.87 10.93 -5.22
C THR A 336 16.42 12.04 -4.30
N PRO A 337 17.70 11.98 -3.87
CA PRO A 337 18.30 13.07 -3.09
C PRO A 337 18.18 14.45 -3.76
N ASP A 338 18.25 14.53 -5.10
CA ASP A 338 18.08 15.79 -5.83
C ASP A 338 16.64 16.30 -5.79
N GLU A 339 15.65 15.43 -5.93
CA GLU A 339 14.24 15.78 -5.81
C GLU A 339 13.90 16.27 -4.40
N MET A 340 14.48 15.63 -3.37
CA MET A 340 14.28 16.07 -1.98
C MET A 340 14.98 17.41 -1.70
N ARG A 341 16.17 17.66 -2.26
CA ARG A 341 16.82 18.99 -2.20
C ARG A 341 15.97 20.08 -2.85
N ALA A 342 15.36 19.78 -3.98
CA ALA A 342 14.45 20.70 -4.67
C ALA A 342 13.18 21.00 -3.84
N LEU A 343 12.59 19.97 -3.21
CA LEU A 343 11.50 20.17 -2.25
C LEU A 343 11.90 21.10 -1.11
N LEU A 344 13.06 20.85 -0.45
CA LEU A 344 13.54 21.64 0.67
C LEU A 344 13.80 23.09 0.26
N LYS A 345 14.39 23.33 -0.90
CA LYS A 345 14.56 24.68 -1.47
C LYS A 345 13.21 25.37 -1.70
N ALA A 346 12.21 24.69 -2.25
CA ALA A 346 10.87 25.24 -2.42
C ALA A 346 10.22 25.60 -1.08
N LEU A 347 10.42 24.78 -0.03
CA LEU A 347 9.95 25.05 1.32
C LEU A 347 10.64 26.27 1.92
N ASP A 348 11.96 26.42 1.78
CA ASP A 348 12.71 27.59 2.27
C ASP A 348 12.18 28.88 1.66
N GLU A 349 11.93 28.91 0.35
CA GLU A 349 11.34 30.06 -0.33
C GLU A 349 9.89 30.37 0.10
N ILE A 350 9.08 29.33 0.41
CA ILE A 350 7.67 29.52 0.83
C ILE A 350 7.58 29.99 2.29
N LEU A 351 8.50 29.51 3.13
CA LEU A 351 8.53 29.78 4.57
C LEU A 351 9.43 30.96 4.94
N GLU A 352 10.12 31.55 3.95
CA GLU A 352 11.04 32.69 4.13
C GLU A 352 12.15 32.37 5.19
N VAL A 353 12.82 31.20 4.99
CA VAL A 353 13.86 30.69 5.89
C VAL A 353 15.23 30.79 5.20
#